data_2089ca9cc71b501054939498f3bb2e55
#
_entry.id   2089ca9cc71b501054939498f3bb2e55
#
_cell.length_a   1.000
_cell.length_b   1.000
_cell.length_c   1.000
_cell.angle_alpha   90.00
_cell.angle_beta   90.00
_cell.angle_gamma   90.00
#
_symmetry.space_group_name_H-M   'P 1'
#
loop_
_entity.id
_entity.type
_entity.pdbx_description
1 polymer ?
#
loop_
_entity_poly.entity_id
_entity_poly.type
_entity_poly.pdbx_seq_one_letter_code
_entity_poly.pdbx_strand_id
1 'polypeptide(L)'
;MAIKLGLVGTGTVGGGCIDILQKHKEDFKRHYGIDVELARVCSRNPEQAEAHGVGDLFTLDYRDIVNDPDIDIVIELIGGTTVARDVVVSALEAGKNVVTANKALMATHGEEVMHLAEKMNRELAFEASVGGGIPIIDPLKHSLISNEVSSVMGIVNGTTNYMLTRMVDDNLSYDEALKEAQERGFAEADPTADVDGFDAAAKIAILASIAFNSRVTLDDVHTEGIRNITTLDLDTADDMGYVIKLLAIAHRTPEGIDVRVHPTMLPKAHQLATVNGVFNAIYVTGDAVGETMFFGEGAGAGPAASAVMGDVLEVARRLTLGVSPIVGCTCTDDLPILPVDELQTKYYIRFAVADRSGVLAAMAGVFAKHGVSVRSVVQRGNSEHETVNLSYVTHTAKEASVRAVLAEIAGLEDVLRAEPSVIRVEG
;
A
#
# COMPACT_ATOMS: atom_id res chain seq x y z
N MET A 1 23.85 -11.72 27.50
CA MET A 1 24.39 -12.33 26.27
C MET A 1 23.89 -11.48 25.10
N ALA A 2 24.69 -11.37 24.05
CA ALA A 2 24.22 -10.71 22.81
C ALA A 2 23.16 -11.60 22.16
N ILE A 3 22.10 -10.99 21.65
CA ILE A 3 21.09 -11.65 20.81
C ILE A 3 21.69 -11.83 19.41
N LYS A 4 21.70 -13.05 18.91
CA LYS A 4 22.31 -13.39 17.63
C LYS A 4 21.31 -13.36 16.48
N LEU A 5 21.69 -12.68 15.40
CA LEU A 5 20.87 -12.44 14.22
C LEU A 5 21.36 -13.29 13.04
N GLY A 6 20.42 -13.91 12.33
CA GLY A 6 20.65 -14.52 11.02
C GLY A 6 19.90 -13.75 9.94
N LEU A 7 20.60 -13.27 8.91
CA LEU A 7 20.02 -12.48 7.83
C LEU A 7 19.92 -13.30 6.54
N VAL A 8 18.73 -13.42 6.00
CA VAL A 8 18.44 -14.07 4.71
C VAL A 8 18.02 -13.02 3.69
N GLY A 9 18.94 -12.69 2.79
CA GLY A 9 18.81 -11.64 1.78
C GLY A 9 19.70 -10.44 2.07
N THR A 10 20.79 -10.27 1.29
CA THR A 10 21.75 -9.14 1.37
C THR A 10 21.57 -8.12 0.26
N GLY A 11 20.35 -8.03 -0.30
CA GLY A 11 20.01 -7.00 -1.28
C GLY A 11 19.92 -5.61 -0.65
N THR A 12 19.22 -4.70 -1.32
CA THR A 12 19.12 -3.27 -0.91
C THR A 12 18.74 -3.08 0.57
N VAL A 13 17.71 -3.77 1.05
CA VAL A 13 17.23 -3.64 2.45
C VAL A 13 18.16 -4.37 3.41
N GLY A 14 18.60 -5.58 3.06
CA GLY A 14 19.51 -6.36 3.90
C GLY A 14 20.87 -5.68 4.09
N GLY A 15 21.43 -5.11 3.02
CA GLY A 15 22.64 -4.28 3.10
C GLY A 15 22.43 -3.08 4.03
N GLY A 16 21.30 -2.37 3.91
CA GLY A 16 20.95 -1.28 4.81
C GLY A 16 20.84 -1.70 6.27
N CYS A 17 20.32 -2.92 6.56
CA CYS A 17 20.29 -3.47 7.94
C CYS A 17 21.71 -3.71 8.49
N ILE A 18 22.61 -4.26 7.65
CA ILE A 18 24.01 -4.46 8.04
C ILE A 18 24.67 -3.12 8.37
N ASP A 19 24.50 -2.12 7.51
CA ASP A 19 25.08 -0.78 7.68
C ASP A 19 24.56 -0.10 8.96
N ILE A 20 23.25 -0.17 9.24
CA ILE A 20 22.65 0.36 10.48
C ILE A 20 23.23 -0.36 11.70
N LEU A 21 23.32 -1.68 11.67
CA LEU A 21 23.85 -2.47 12.76
C LEU A 21 25.31 -2.10 13.03
N GLN A 22 26.16 -2.06 12.01
CA GLN A 22 27.57 -1.69 12.14
C GLN A 22 27.76 -0.29 12.70
N LYS A 23 26.93 0.65 12.26
CA LYS A 23 27.01 2.06 12.67
C LYS A 23 26.52 2.31 14.10
N HIS A 24 25.45 1.64 14.53
CA HIS A 24 24.72 1.98 15.75
C HIS A 24 24.73 0.90 16.85
N LYS A 25 25.43 -0.23 16.66
CA LYS A 25 25.47 -1.35 17.63
C LYS A 25 25.81 -0.89 19.05
N GLU A 26 26.84 -0.05 19.20
CA GLU A 26 27.26 0.46 20.50
C GLU A 26 26.22 1.40 21.14
N ASP A 27 25.51 2.16 20.33
CA ASP A 27 24.43 3.03 20.81
C ASP A 27 23.22 2.22 21.27
N PHE A 28 22.87 1.13 20.58
CA PHE A 28 21.81 0.22 21.00
C PHE A 28 22.11 -0.36 22.37
N LYS A 29 23.33 -0.80 22.58
CA LYS A 29 23.78 -1.33 23.87
C LYS A 29 23.80 -0.26 24.96
N ARG A 30 24.36 0.91 24.67
CA ARG A 30 24.56 1.98 25.64
C ARG A 30 23.24 2.65 26.07
N HIS A 31 22.36 2.96 25.10
CA HIS A 31 21.15 3.73 25.37
C HIS A 31 19.93 2.87 25.68
N TYR A 32 19.86 1.68 25.12
CA TYR A 32 18.67 0.83 25.22
C TYR A 32 18.94 -0.49 25.95
N GLY A 33 20.19 -0.81 26.28
CA GLY A 33 20.57 -2.06 26.93
C GLY A 33 20.45 -3.29 26.04
N ILE A 34 20.31 -3.08 24.71
CA ILE A 34 20.11 -4.15 23.74
C ILE A 34 21.44 -4.46 23.05
N ASP A 35 21.95 -5.66 23.27
CA ASP A 35 23.19 -6.16 22.65
C ASP A 35 22.82 -7.16 21.55
N VAL A 36 23.02 -6.80 20.28
CA VAL A 36 22.70 -7.61 19.11
C VAL A 36 23.95 -7.85 18.27
N GLU A 37 24.05 -9.04 17.67
CA GLU A 37 25.19 -9.44 16.86
C GLU A 37 24.75 -10.21 15.62
N LEU A 38 25.25 -9.80 14.43
CA LEU A 38 25.05 -10.55 13.21
C LEU A 38 25.95 -11.79 13.22
N ALA A 39 25.35 -12.97 13.29
CA ALA A 39 26.05 -14.23 13.38
C ALA A 39 26.25 -14.89 12.01
N ARG A 40 25.27 -14.74 11.10
CA ARG A 40 25.32 -15.36 9.77
C ARG A 40 24.49 -14.60 8.75
N VAL A 41 24.93 -14.60 7.50
CA VAL A 41 24.19 -14.01 6.36
C VAL A 41 24.06 -15.02 5.23
N CYS A 42 22.90 -15.05 4.58
CA CYS A 42 22.62 -15.91 3.44
C CYS A 42 22.11 -15.10 2.26
N SER A 43 22.68 -15.29 1.09
CA SER A 43 22.14 -14.77 -0.17
C SER A 43 22.66 -15.58 -1.36
N ARG A 44 22.12 -15.30 -2.54
CA ARG A 44 22.59 -15.92 -3.79
C ARG A 44 23.87 -15.29 -4.34
N ASN A 45 24.19 -14.07 -3.90
CA ASN A 45 25.36 -13.32 -4.38
C ASN A 45 26.32 -13.03 -3.20
N PRO A 46 27.46 -13.74 -3.09
CA PRO A 46 28.45 -13.51 -2.03
C PRO A 46 29.10 -12.12 -2.09
N GLU A 47 29.22 -11.52 -3.28
CA GLU A 47 29.83 -10.19 -3.45
C GLU A 47 29.09 -9.12 -2.65
N GLN A 48 27.76 -9.26 -2.47
CA GLN A 48 26.98 -8.33 -1.66
C GLN A 48 27.37 -8.41 -0.18
N ALA A 49 27.62 -9.60 0.35
CA ALA A 49 28.08 -9.78 1.73
C ALA A 49 29.50 -9.22 1.92
N GLU A 50 30.38 -9.43 0.95
CA GLU A 50 31.74 -8.87 0.96
C GLU A 50 31.71 -7.33 0.91
N ALA A 51 30.85 -6.74 0.08
CA ALA A 51 30.70 -5.28 -0.05
C ALA A 51 30.31 -4.60 1.27
N HIS A 52 29.55 -5.29 2.13
CA HIS A 52 29.18 -4.81 3.48
C HIS A 52 30.14 -5.33 4.59
N GLY A 53 31.27 -5.96 4.24
CA GLY A 53 32.28 -6.41 5.19
C GLY A 53 31.87 -7.60 6.07
N VAL A 54 30.90 -8.41 5.62
CA VAL A 54 30.37 -9.58 6.34
C VAL A 54 30.59 -10.91 5.57
N GLY A 55 31.55 -10.93 4.66
CA GLY A 55 31.86 -12.13 3.85
C GLY A 55 32.22 -13.36 4.68
N ASP A 56 32.89 -13.18 5.83
CA ASP A 56 33.22 -14.29 6.76
C ASP A 56 32.00 -14.94 7.41
N LEU A 57 30.83 -14.29 7.40
CA LEU A 57 29.56 -14.78 7.96
C LEU A 57 28.66 -15.42 6.89
N PHE A 58 29.11 -15.48 5.64
CA PHE A 58 28.30 -15.84 4.48
C PHE A 58 28.06 -17.34 4.37
N THR A 59 26.83 -17.68 3.95
CA THR A 59 26.41 -19.01 3.48
C THR A 59 25.51 -18.92 2.27
N LEU A 60 25.45 -19.96 1.46
CA LEU A 60 24.50 -20.11 0.34
C LEU A 60 23.18 -20.79 0.75
N ASP A 61 23.15 -21.47 1.89
CA ASP A 61 21.99 -22.23 2.35
C ASP A 61 21.38 -21.56 3.61
N TYR A 62 20.16 -21.08 3.50
CA TYR A 62 19.43 -20.50 4.63
C TYR A 62 19.23 -21.50 5.78
N ARG A 63 19.31 -22.81 5.52
CA ARG A 63 19.21 -23.85 6.56
C ARG A 63 20.35 -23.79 7.56
N ASP A 64 21.51 -23.27 7.14
CA ASP A 64 22.64 -23.01 8.07
C ASP A 64 22.29 -21.93 9.10
N ILE A 65 21.36 -21.03 8.78
CA ILE A 65 20.84 -20.00 9.69
C ILE A 65 19.73 -20.59 10.57
N VAL A 66 18.75 -21.24 9.94
CA VAL A 66 17.57 -21.76 10.66
C VAL A 66 17.94 -22.85 11.65
N ASN A 67 18.89 -23.73 11.30
CA ASN A 67 19.31 -24.85 12.15
C ASN A 67 20.43 -24.48 13.15
N ASP A 68 20.99 -23.27 13.09
CA ASP A 68 22.00 -22.83 14.03
C ASP A 68 21.36 -22.56 15.41
N PRO A 69 21.69 -23.35 16.47
CA PRO A 69 21.05 -23.19 17.77
C PRO A 69 21.36 -21.86 18.45
N ASP A 70 22.41 -21.20 18.02
CA ASP A 70 22.88 -19.95 18.61
C ASP A 70 22.14 -18.72 18.04
N ILE A 71 21.44 -18.83 16.91
CA ILE A 71 20.68 -17.73 16.31
C ILE A 71 19.32 -17.60 17.00
N ASP A 72 18.99 -16.39 17.45
CA ASP A 72 17.76 -16.07 18.18
C ASP A 72 16.67 -15.47 17.25
N ILE A 73 17.10 -14.66 16.27
CA ILE A 73 16.21 -13.94 15.36
C ILE A 73 16.65 -14.18 13.92
N VAL A 74 15.71 -14.57 13.05
CA VAL A 74 15.90 -14.67 11.61
C VAL A 74 15.25 -13.48 10.92
N ILE A 75 16.02 -12.79 10.09
CA ILE A 75 15.56 -11.63 9.32
C ILE A 75 15.40 -12.10 7.87
N GLU A 76 14.16 -12.14 7.34
CA GLU A 76 13.84 -12.56 5.96
C GLU A 76 13.63 -11.33 5.07
N LEU A 77 14.50 -11.15 4.06
CA LEU A 77 14.50 -10.02 3.13
C LEU A 77 14.73 -10.46 1.67
N ILE A 78 14.32 -11.69 1.31
CA ILE A 78 14.50 -12.21 -0.05
C ILE A 78 13.32 -11.94 -0.99
N GLY A 79 12.13 -11.69 -0.41
CA GLY A 79 10.91 -11.48 -1.16
C GLY A 79 10.32 -12.74 -1.81
N GLY A 80 9.16 -12.57 -2.48
CA GLY A 80 8.39 -13.67 -3.04
C GLY A 80 7.62 -14.46 -1.97
N THR A 81 6.91 -15.54 -2.39
CA THR A 81 5.99 -16.26 -1.49
C THR A 81 6.34 -17.74 -1.32
N THR A 82 7.33 -18.27 -2.04
CA THR A 82 7.73 -19.68 -1.97
C THR A 82 8.89 -19.88 -1.00
N VAL A 83 10.13 -19.54 -1.40
CA VAL A 83 11.32 -19.73 -0.57
C VAL A 83 11.25 -18.87 0.69
N ALA A 84 10.71 -17.65 0.62
CA ALA A 84 10.53 -16.79 1.79
C ALA A 84 9.61 -17.44 2.84
N ARG A 85 8.49 -18.05 2.38
CA ARG A 85 7.60 -18.81 3.26
C ARG A 85 8.34 -19.98 3.91
N ASP A 86 9.12 -20.75 3.14
CA ASP A 86 9.89 -21.86 3.70
C ASP A 86 10.89 -21.40 4.77
N VAL A 87 11.57 -20.26 4.55
CA VAL A 87 12.47 -19.65 5.53
C VAL A 87 11.72 -19.30 6.82
N VAL A 88 10.60 -18.57 6.71
CA VAL A 88 9.81 -18.11 7.86
C VAL A 88 9.23 -19.30 8.62
N VAL A 89 8.61 -20.25 7.95
CA VAL A 89 8.01 -21.44 8.58
C VAL A 89 9.08 -22.26 9.28
N SER A 90 10.20 -22.57 8.60
CA SER A 90 11.29 -23.36 9.19
C SER A 90 11.92 -22.66 10.38
N ALA A 91 12.09 -21.32 10.33
CA ALA A 91 12.63 -20.54 11.45
C ALA A 91 11.71 -20.59 12.67
N LEU A 92 10.40 -20.40 12.49
CA LEU A 92 9.41 -20.48 13.56
C LEU A 92 9.36 -21.89 14.17
N GLU A 93 9.35 -22.94 13.34
CA GLU A 93 9.36 -24.34 13.80
C GLU A 93 10.66 -24.69 14.55
N ALA A 94 11.80 -24.09 14.16
CA ALA A 94 13.06 -24.21 14.90
C ALA A 94 13.11 -23.36 16.19
N GLY A 95 12.00 -22.68 16.53
CA GLY A 95 11.89 -21.89 17.76
C GLY A 95 12.59 -20.54 17.69
N LYS A 96 12.78 -19.97 16.51
CA LYS A 96 13.37 -18.65 16.29
C LYS A 96 12.27 -17.60 16.15
N ASN A 97 12.58 -16.35 16.55
CA ASN A 97 11.74 -15.22 16.19
C ASN A 97 12.06 -14.77 14.76
N VAL A 98 11.11 -14.15 14.09
CA VAL A 98 11.28 -13.76 12.69
C VAL A 98 10.92 -12.28 12.51
N VAL A 99 11.72 -11.60 11.69
CA VAL A 99 11.42 -10.24 11.19
C VAL A 99 11.41 -10.30 9.67
N THR A 100 10.38 -9.78 9.03
CA THR A 100 10.26 -9.77 7.56
C THR A 100 9.79 -8.41 7.03
N ALA A 101 10.24 -8.04 5.83
CA ALA A 101 9.71 -6.91 5.07
C ALA A 101 8.80 -7.36 3.92
N ASN A 102 8.41 -8.63 3.88
CA ASN A 102 7.80 -9.27 2.73
C ASN A 102 6.28 -9.10 2.70
N LYS A 103 5.82 -8.01 2.08
CA LYS A 103 4.40 -7.73 1.92
C LYS A 103 3.62 -8.82 1.19
N ALA A 104 4.25 -9.44 0.15
CA ALA A 104 3.58 -10.49 -0.62
C ALA A 104 3.33 -11.73 0.25
N LEU A 105 4.29 -12.12 1.07
CA LEU A 105 4.14 -13.21 2.04
C LEU A 105 3.02 -12.90 3.05
N MET A 106 3.02 -11.70 3.62
CA MET A 106 2.03 -11.31 4.63
C MET A 106 0.62 -11.18 4.05
N ALA A 107 0.48 -10.68 2.82
CA ALA A 107 -0.82 -10.55 2.16
C ALA A 107 -1.42 -11.89 1.73
N THR A 108 -0.59 -12.92 1.43
CA THR A 108 -1.05 -14.22 0.92
C THR A 108 -1.04 -15.32 1.97
N HIS A 109 0.00 -15.38 2.81
CA HIS A 109 0.21 -16.44 3.81
C HIS A 109 0.25 -15.90 5.25
N GLY A 110 -0.12 -14.63 5.47
CA GLY A 110 -0.04 -13.98 6.78
C GLY A 110 -0.77 -14.74 7.88
N GLU A 111 -1.95 -15.29 7.59
CA GLU A 111 -2.71 -16.11 8.55
C GLU A 111 -1.90 -17.34 9.01
N GLU A 112 -1.38 -18.10 8.05
CA GLU A 112 -0.61 -19.31 8.32
C GLU A 112 0.61 -19.02 9.20
N VAL A 113 1.42 -18.02 8.79
CA VAL A 113 2.68 -17.73 9.48
C VAL A 113 2.47 -17.06 10.84
N MET A 114 1.40 -16.25 11.00
CA MET A 114 1.04 -15.65 12.29
C MET A 114 0.53 -16.71 13.27
N HIS A 115 -0.38 -17.61 12.84
CA HIS A 115 -0.84 -18.72 13.69
C HIS A 115 0.29 -19.67 14.07
N LEU A 116 1.26 -19.91 13.16
CA LEU A 116 2.44 -20.71 13.48
C LEU A 116 3.30 -20.01 14.53
N ALA A 117 3.54 -18.71 14.39
CA ALA A 117 4.29 -17.93 15.37
C ALA A 117 3.65 -18.01 16.76
N GLU A 118 2.34 -17.82 16.85
CA GLU A 118 1.59 -17.98 18.11
C GLU A 118 1.71 -19.39 18.70
N LYS A 119 1.50 -20.42 17.88
CA LYS A 119 1.63 -21.83 18.30
C LYS A 119 3.02 -22.13 18.85
N MET A 120 4.06 -21.57 18.26
CA MET A 120 5.44 -21.75 18.68
C MET A 120 5.86 -20.80 19.80
N ASN A 121 4.98 -19.89 20.24
CA ASN A 121 5.27 -18.81 21.18
C ASN A 121 6.51 -18.00 20.74
N ARG A 122 6.51 -17.61 19.46
CA ARG A 122 7.54 -16.80 18.81
C ARG A 122 6.94 -15.55 18.21
N GLU A 123 7.75 -14.54 18.04
CA GLU A 123 7.34 -13.29 17.42
C GLU A 123 7.61 -13.32 15.92
N LEU A 124 6.64 -12.83 15.15
CA LEU A 124 6.76 -12.49 13.74
C LEU A 124 6.44 -11.00 13.60
N ALA A 125 7.48 -10.19 13.40
CA ALA A 125 7.38 -8.75 13.19
C ALA A 125 7.56 -8.42 11.70
N PHE A 126 6.82 -7.40 11.21
CA PHE A 126 6.76 -7.12 9.77
C PHE A 126 6.47 -5.64 9.43
N GLU A 127 6.94 -4.69 10.26
CA GLU A 127 6.72 -3.24 10.08
C GLU A 127 7.12 -2.78 8.68
N ALA A 128 8.26 -3.22 8.17
CA ALA A 128 8.76 -2.83 6.86
C ALA A 128 7.96 -3.39 5.67
N SER A 129 6.96 -4.23 5.89
CA SER A 129 6.10 -4.76 4.82
C SER A 129 5.13 -3.72 4.26
N VAL A 130 4.81 -2.67 5.02
CA VAL A 130 3.94 -1.56 4.59
C VAL A 130 4.56 -0.22 4.95
N GLY A 131 4.58 0.71 3.98
CA GLY A 131 5.02 2.08 4.24
C GLY A 131 6.53 2.27 4.39
N GLY A 132 7.34 1.23 4.16
CA GLY A 132 8.80 1.31 4.21
C GLY A 132 9.31 1.81 5.56
N GLY A 133 9.74 3.08 5.62
CA GLY A 133 10.22 3.70 6.86
C GLY A 133 9.14 4.33 7.73
N ILE A 134 7.89 4.31 7.29
CA ILE A 134 6.75 4.89 8.04
C ILE A 134 6.29 3.88 9.09
N PRO A 135 6.37 4.18 10.39
CA PRO A 135 5.84 3.30 11.42
C PRO A 135 4.30 3.33 11.38
N ILE A 136 3.68 2.20 11.06
CA ILE A 136 2.22 2.09 10.96
C ILE A 136 1.67 0.79 11.55
N ILE A 137 2.35 -0.35 11.37
CA ILE A 137 1.88 -1.63 11.89
C ILE A 137 1.97 -1.63 13.42
N ASP A 138 3.12 -1.24 13.97
CA ASP A 138 3.29 -1.13 15.42
C ASP A 138 2.32 -0.11 16.04
N PRO A 139 2.13 1.12 15.51
CA PRO A 139 1.09 2.03 15.99
C PRO A 139 -0.32 1.44 15.97
N LEU A 140 -0.72 0.75 14.92
CA LEU A 140 -2.05 0.12 14.86
C LEU A 140 -2.20 -0.99 15.90
N LYS A 141 -1.14 -1.78 16.14
CA LYS A 141 -1.13 -2.91 17.08
C LYS A 141 -0.90 -2.51 18.55
N HIS A 142 -0.35 -1.33 18.83
CA HIS A 142 0.01 -0.91 20.19
C HIS A 142 -0.55 0.48 20.55
N SER A 143 -0.22 1.53 19.79
CA SER A 143 -0.55 2.90 20.20
C SER A 143 -2.03 3.25 20.01
N LEU A 144 -2.68 2.67 19.00
CA LEU A 144 -4.06 2.96 18.61
C LEU A 144 -5.08 1.92 19.09
N ILE A 145 -4.67 0.89 19.82
CA ILE A 145 -5.55 -0.21 20.29
C ILE A 145 -6.72 0.23 21.17
N SER A 146 -6.66 1.44 21.73
CA SER A 146 -7.76 2.01 22.53
C SER A 146 -8.86 2.65 21.67
N ASN A 147 -8.74 2.55 20.34
CA ASN A 147 -9.70 3.14 19.40
C ASN A 147 -10.39 2.04 18.58
N GLU A 148 -11.63 2.32 18.20
CA GLU A 148 -12.25 1.64 17.08
C GLU A 148 -11.87 2.37 15.79
N VAL A 149 -10.99 1.76 15.00
CA VAL A 149 -10.56 2.31 13.72
C VAL A 149 -11.69 2.13 12.70
N SER A 150 -12.18 3.22 12.16
CA SER A 150 -13.26 3.24 11.16
C SER A 150 -12.75 3.33 9.72
N SER A 151 -11.57 3.91 9.51
CA SER A 151 -11.00 4.14 8.18
C SER A 151 -9.48 4.11 8.19
N VAL A 152 -8.94 3.51 7.14
CA VAL A 152 -7.53 3.63 6.76
C VAL A 152 -7.48 4.01 5.29
N MET A 153 -6.86 5.16 4.97
CA MET A 153 -6.61 5.60 3.61
C MET A 153 -5.12 5.89 3.43
N GLY A 154 -4.55 5.61 2.27
CA GLY A 154 -3.13 5.88 2.08
C GLY A 154 -2.71 6.07 0.63
N ILE A 155 -1.70 6.94 0.47
CA ILE A 155 -0.81 6.96 -0.68
C ILE A 155 0.34 6.04 -0.30
N VAL A 156 0.27 4.78 -0.74
CA VAL A 156 1.21 3.73 -0.29
C VAL A 156 2.09 3.19 -1.43
N ASN A 157 2.04 3.84 -2.60
CA ASN A 157 2.91 3.54 -3.73
C ASN A 157 3.62 4.83 -4.20
N GLY A 158 4.92 4.91 -4.02
CA GLY A 158 5.73 6.09 -4.35
C GLY A 158 5.85 6.32 -5.86
N THR A 159 5.90 5.26 -6.67
CA THR A 159 6.01 5.34 -8.13
C THR A 159 4.83 6.06 -8.75
N THR A 160 3.61 5.62 -8.43
CA THR A 160 2.38 6.22 -8.96
C THR A 160 2.16 7.64 -8.43
N ASN A 161 2.48 7.90 -7.16
CA ASN A 161 2.40 9.25 -6.62
C ASN A 161 3.39 10.20 -7.31
N TYR A 162 4.62 9.73 -7.58
CA TYR A 162 5.61 10.48 -8.35
C TYR A 162 5.08 10.79 -9.76
N MET A 163 4.59 9.78 -10.48
CA MET A 163 4.07 9.95 -11.85
C MET A 163 2.95 10.98 -11.88
N LEU A 164 1.92 10.85 -11.02
CA LEU A 164 0.81 11.80 -10.94
C LEU A 164 1.28 13.22 -10.57
N THR A 165 2.28 13.35 -9.70
CA THR A 165 2.90 14.64 -9.36
C THR A 165 3.54 15.28 -10.60
N ARG A 166 4.34 14.51 -11.36
CA ARG A 166 5.02 15.02 -12.57
C ARG A 166 4.04 15.37 -13.68
N MET A 167 2.97 14.59 -13.83
CA MET A 167 1.91 14.88 -14.79
C MET A 167 1.22 16.23 -14.50
N VAL A 168 1.08 16.59 -13.20
CA VAL A 168 0.50 17.88 -12.80
C VAL A 168 1.54 19.01 -12.90
N ASP A 169 2.72 18.85 -12.29
CA ASP A 169 3.67 19.94 -12.13
C ASP A 169 4.32 20.36 -13.46
N ASP A 170 4.60 19.40 -14.36
CA ASP A 170 5.29 19.63 -15.63
C ASP A 170 4.45 19.29 -16.86
N ASN A 171 3.15 19.01 -16.65
CA ASN A 171 2.19 18.67 -17.71
C ASN A 171 2.67 17.51 -18.61
N LEU A 172 3.35 16.52 -17.99
CA LEU A 172 3.79 15.32 -18.69
C LEU A 172 2.61 14.40 -18.99
N SER A 173 2.67 13.73 -20.14
CA SER A 173 1.79 12.58 -20.40
C SER A 173 2.11 11.40 -19.46
N TYR A 174 1.21 10.43 -19.34
CA TYR A 174 1.44 9.21 -18.58
C TYR A 174 2.74 8.50 -19.00
N ASP A 175 2.97 8.35 -20.33
CA ASP A 175 4.15 7.65 -20.86
C ASP A 175 5.46 8.39 -20.56
N GLU A 176 5.46 9.72 -20.65
CA GLU A 176 6.60 10.55 -20.29
C GLU A 176 6.92 10.46 -18.79
N ALA A 177 5.90 10.54 -17.94
CA ALA A 177 6.06 10.42 -16.49
C ALA A 177 6.56 9.02 -16.08
N LEU A 178 6.06 7.96 -16.73
CA LEU A 178 6.55 6.60 -16.50
C LEU A 178 8.00 6.44 -16.91
N LYS A 179 8.37 6.94 -18.10
CA LYS A 179 9.75 6.89 -18.58
C LYS A 179 10.70 7.62 -17.64
N GLU A 180 10.33 8.81 -17.16
CA GLU A 180 11.12 9.55 -16.19
C GLU A 180 11.27 8.78 -14.87
N ALA A 181 10.20 8.15 -14.37
CA ALA A 181 10.23 7.31 -13.18
C ALA A 181 11.20 6.13 -13.34
N GLN A 182 11.22 5.49 -14.51
CA GLN A 182 12.15 4.40 -14.82
C GLN A 182 13.61 4.89 -14.90
N GLU A 183 13.86 6.00 -15.56
CA GLU A 183 15.21 6.60 -15.67
C GLU A 183 15.78 7.00 -14.30
N ARG A 184 14.92 7.41 -13.37
CA ARG A 184 15.30 7.75 -11.99
C ARG A 184 15.36 6.53 -11.05
N GLY A 185 14.98 5.34 -11.51
CA GLY A 185 14.95 4.13 -10.71
C GLY A 185 13.79 4.03 -9.72
N PHE A 186 12.74 4.84 -9.89
CA PHE A 186 11.50 4.76 -9.10
C PHE A 186 10.53 3.71 -9.63
N ALA A 187 10.61 3.36 -10.92
CA ALA A 187 9.87 2.28 -11.54
C ALA A 187 10.82 1.25 -12.15
N GLU A 188 10.46 -0.02 -12.06
CA GLU A 188 11.13 -1.11 -12.75
C GLU A 188 10.77 -1.14 -14.25
N ALA A 189 11.48 -1.99 -15.02
CA ALA A 189 11.19 -2.19 -16.44
C ALA A 189 9.75 -2.71 -16.68
N ASP A 190 9.26 -3.58 -15.80
CA ASP A 190 7.84 -3.95 -15.73
C ASP A 190 7.19 -3.21 -14.55
N PRO A 191 6.47 -2.11 -14.79
CA PRO A 191 5.86 -1.31 -13.74
C PRO A 191 4.47 -1.79 -13.32
N THR A 192 3.99 -2.93 -13.83
CA THR A 192 2.61 -3.42 -13.68
C THR A 192 2.16 -3.46 -12.22
N ALA A 193 3.00 -3.96 -11.32
CA ALA A 193 2.66 -4.02 -9.90
C ALA A 193 2.33 -2.63 -9.29
N ASP A 194 3.03 -1.60 -9.76
CA ASP A 194 2.83 -0.23 -9.29
C ASP A 194 1.64 0.42 -9.99
N VAL A 195 1.71 0.52 -11.33
CA VAL A 195 0.76 1.35 -12.11
C VAL A 195 -0.64 0.76 -12.18
N ASP A 196 -0.80 -0.56 -12.02
CA ASP A 196 -2.09 -1.22 -11.94
C ASP A 196 -2.62 -1.36 -10.50
N GLY A 197 -1.86 -0.88 -9.49
CA GLY A 197 -2.29 -0.76 -8.11
C GLY A 197 -2.08 -2.01 -7.24
N PHE A 198 -1.49 -3.08 -7.74
CA PHE A 198 -1.35 -4.35 -6.99
C PHE A 198 -0.42 -4.21 -5.78
N ASP A 199 0.63 -3.38 -5.86
CA ASP A 199 1.48 -3.07 -4.70
C ASP A 199 0.67 -2.39 -3.58
N ALA A 200 -0.17 -1.42 -3.94
CA ALA A 200 -1.03 -0.73 -3.00
C ALA A 200 -2.12 -1.66 -2.43
N ALA A 201 -2.65 -2.58 -3.27
CA ALA A 201 -3.63 -3.58 -2.85
C ALA A 201 -3.09 -4.54 -1.79
N ALA A 202 -1.88 -5.07 -1.98
CA ALA A 202 -1.23 -5.92 -0.97
C ALA A 202 -1.04 -5.19 0.37
N LYS A 203 -0.67 -3.90 0.32
CA LYS A 203 -0.46 -3.11 1.52
C LYS A 203 -1.76 -2.79 2.26
N ILE A 204 -2.84 -2.43 1.55
CA ILE A 204 -4.12 -2.13 2.21
C ILE A 204 -4.79 -3.38 2.77
N ALA A 205 -4.61 -4.55 2.16
CA ALA A 205 -5.08 -5.81 2.72
C ALA A 205 -4.47 -6.08 4.10
N ILE A 206 -3.15 -5.85 4.25
CA ILE A 206 -2.45 -5.98 5.54
C ILE A 206 -2.97 -4.94 6.54
N LEU A 207 -3.05 -3.67 6.14
CA LEU A 207 -3.51 -2.59 7.03
C LEU A 207 -4.95 -2.79 7.48
N ALA A 208 -5.85 -3.16 6.57
CA ALA A 208 -7.26 -3.43 6.88
C ALA A 208 -7.41 -4.61 7.83
N SER A 209 -6.63 -5.68 7.62
CA SER A 209 -6.64 -6.84 8.50
C SER A 209 -6.30 -6.47 9.95
N ILE A 210 -5.29 -5.63 10.14
CA ILE A 210 -4.86 -5.19 11.48
C ILE A 210 -5.85 -4.18 12.06
N ALA A 211 -6.24 -3.17 11.27
CA ALA A 211 -7.06 -2.07 11.74
C ALA A 211 -8.49 -2.51 12.14
N PHE A 212 -9.03 -3.51 11.46
CA PHE A 212 -10.41 -3.98 11.67
C PHE A 212 -10.50 -5.34 12.36
N ASN A 213 -9.36 -5.89 12.79
CA ASN A 213 -9.25 -7.19 13.47
C ASN A 213 -9.94 -8.33 12.70
N SER A 214 -10.00 -8.24 11.38
CA SER A 214 -10.66 -9.21 10.50
C SER A 214 -9.80 -9.50 9.28
N ARG A 215 -9.75 -10.75 8.84
CA ARG A 215 -8.88 -11.12 7.73
C ARG A 215 -9.34 -10.51 6.42
N VAL A 216 -8.45 -9.75 5.78
CA VAL A 216 -8.58 -9.23 4.42
C VAL A 216 -7.41 -9.76 3.60
N THR A 217 -7.71 -10.38 2.46
CA THR A 217 -6.70 -10.93 1.55
C THR A 217 -6.51 -10.03 0.34
N LEU A 218 -5.47 -10.28 -0.45
CA LEU A 218 -5.24 -9.54 -1.70
C LEU A 218 -6.41 -9.70 -2.69
N ASP A 219 -7.03 -10.88 -2.73
CA ASP A 219 -8.15 -11.20 -3.64
C ASP A 219 -9.44 -10.45 -3.26
N ASP A 220 -9.54 -9.96 -2.04
CA ASP A 220 -10.68 -9.17 -1.56
C ASP A 220 -10.61 -7.70 -2.01
N VAL A 221 -9.44 -7.22 -2.44
CA VAL A 221 -9.22 -5.81 -2.76
C VAL A 221 -9.63 -5.51 -4.20
N HIS A 222 -10.66 -4.68 -4.37
CA HIS A 222 -10.97 -4.12 -5.69
C HIS A 222 -9.83 -3.18 -6.14
N THR A 223 -9.23 -3.44 -7.31
CA THR A 223 -8.01 -2.73 -7.72
C THR A 223 -8.15 -2.15 -9.12
N GLU A 224 -7.91 -0.84 -9.24
CA GLU A 224 -7.81 -0.10 -10.48
C GLU A 224 -6.54 0.76 -10.46
N GLY A 225 -5.76 0.75 -11.55
CA GLY A 225 -4.52 1.51 -11.68
C GLY A 225 -4.70 2.89 -12.30
N ILE A 226 -3.56 3.55 -12.59
CA ILE A 226 -3.52 4.93 -13.11
C ILE A 226 -3.36 5.02 -14.63
N ARG A 227 -3.31 3.90 -15.38
CA ARG A 227 -3.00 3.91 -16.82
C ARG A 227 -3.94 4.79 -17.66
N ASN A 228 -5.19 4.92 -17.22
CA ASN A 228 -6.23 5.65 -17.94
C ASN A 228 -6.37 7.11 -17.50
N ILE A 229 -5.55 7.58 -16.55
CA ILE A 229 -5.56 8.97 -16.11
C ILE A 229 -4.84 9.84 -17.14
N THR A 230 -5.53 10.88 -17.59
CA THR A 230 -5.00 11.82 -18.58
C THR A 230 -4.71 13.19 -17.95
N THR A 231 -3.88 14.00 -18.60
CA THR A 231 -3.66 15.40 -18.20
C THR A 231 -4.96 16.19 -18.16
N LEU A 232 -5.90 15.91 -19.07
CA LEU A 232 -7.22 16.55 -19.07
C LEU A 232 -8.03 16.23 -17.79
N ASP A 233 -7.92 15.02 -17.25
CA ASP A 233 -8.57 14.67 -15.98
C ASP A 233 -7.93 15.39 -14.80
N LEU A 234 -6.60 15.51 -14.81
CA LEU A 234 -5.84 16.25 -13.80
C LEU A 234 -6.17 17.75 -13.81
N ASP A 235 -6.16 18.38 -14.98
CA ASP A 235 -6.52 19.79 -15.16
C ASP A 235 -7.97 20.05 -14.72
N THR A 236 -8.88 19.14 -15.09
CA THR A 236 -10.29 19.29 -14.70
C THR A 236 -10.47 19.13 -13.20
N ALA A 237 -9.75 18.20 -12.56
CA ALA A 237 -9.74 18.05 -11.10
C ALA A 237 -9.21 19.32 -10.43
N ASP A 238 -8.09 19.87 -10.92
CA ASP A 238 -7.49 21.10 -10.41
C ASP A 238 -8.45 22.30 -10.46
N ASP A 239 -9.08 22.51 -11.59
CA ASP A 239 -10.09 23.56 -11.78
C ASP A 239 -11.29 23.42 -10.85
N MET A 240 -11.63 22.20 -10.47
CA MET A 240 -12.73 21.90 -9.56
C MET A 240 -12.31 21.94 -8.07
N GLY A 241 -11.04 22.22 -7.77
CA GLY A 241 -10.51 22.27 -6.41
C GLY A 241 -10.12 20.91 -5.83
N TYR A 242 -9.84 19.92 -6.69
CA TYR A 242 -9.42 18.57 -6.32
C TYR A 242 -8.02 18.27 -6.83
N VAL A 243 -7.42 17.22 -6.30
CA VAL A 243 -6.23 16.53 -6.82
C VAL A 243 -6.59 15.06 -7.07
N ILE A 244 -5.89 14.41 -8.01
CA ILE A 244 -6.04 12.97 -8.23
C ILE A 244 -4.85 12.26 -7.63
N LYS A 245 -5.12 11.25 -6.78
CA LYS A 245 -4.12 10.35 -6.18
C LYS A 245 -4.54 8.90 -6.39
N LEU A 246 -3.58 7.98 -6.49
CA LEU A 246 -3.88 6.55 -6.33
C LEU A 246 -4.01 6.29 -4.84
N LEU A 247 -5.22 6.01 -4.37
CA LEU A 247 -5.47 5.73 -2.96
C LEU A 247 -5.75 4.25 -2.72
N ALA A 248 -5.13 3.75 -1.66
CA ALA A 248 -5.51 2.51 -1.01
C ALA A 248 -6.47 2.88 0.13
N ILE A 249 -7.66 2.32 0.13
CA ILE A 249 -8.77 2.71 1.01
C ILE A 249 -9.36 1.47 1.66
N ALA A 250 -9.57 1.54 2.97
CA ALA A 250 -10.36 0.55 3.70
C ALA A 250 -11.28 1.26 4.70
N HIS A 251 -12.56 0.93 4.68
CA HIS A 251 -13.56 1.44 5.60
C HIS A 251 -14.27 0.29 6.31
N ARG A 252 -14.45 0.43 7.61
CA ARG A 252 -15.34 -0.43 8.39
C ARG A 252 -16.72 0.19 8.41
N THR A 253 -17.71 -0.54 7.94
CA THR A 253 -19.13 -0.16 7.96
C THR A 253 -19.92 -1.14 8.83
N PRO A 254 -21.18 -0.83 9.20
CA PRO A 254 -22.04 -1.79 9.89
C PRO A 254 -22.30 -3.08 9.11
N GLU A 255 -22.20 -3.01 7.77
CA GLU A 255 -22.46 -4.12 6.86
C GLU A 255 -21.21 -4.98 6.60
N GLY A 256 -20.01 -4.46 6.88
CA GLY A 256 -18.75 -5.16 6.63
C GLY A 256 -17.58 -4.22 6.28
N ILE A 257 -16.57 -4.78 5.65
CA ILE A 257 -15.36 -4.06 5.22
C ILE A 257 -15.47 -3.72 3.72
N ASP A 258 -15.32 -2.45 3.39
CA ASP A 258 -15.08 -1.96 2.04
C ASP A 258 -13.58 -1.75 1.87
N VAL A 259 -12.96 -2.45 0.92
CA VAL A 259 -11.52 -2.37 0.66
C VAL A 259 -11.23 -2.24 -0.83
N ARG A 260 -10.42 -1.23 -1.20
CA ARG A 260 -10.19 -0.90 -2.60
C ARG A 260 -8.94 -0.07 -2.85
N VAL A 261 -8.45 -0.12 -4.09
CA VAL A 261 -7.38 0.75 -4.62
C VAL A 261 -7.84 1.30 -5.95
N HIS A 262 -7.85 2.61 -6.09
CA HIS A 262 -8.20 3.26 -7.38
C HIS A 262 -7.71 4.71 -7.41
N PRO A 263 -7.60 5.32 -8.62
CA PRO A 263 -7.47 6.76 -8.73
C PRO A 263 -8.65 7.45 -8.04
N THR A 264 -8.36 8.46 -7.24
CA THR A 264 -9.35 9.14 -6.40
C THR A 264 -9.15 10.64 -6.46
N MET A 265 -10.24 11.38 -6.67
CA MET A 265 -10.28 12.82 -6.48
C MET A 265 -10.39 13.14 -4.99
N LEU A 266 -9.43 13.89 -4.46
CA LEU A 266 -9.41 14.42 -3.10
C LEU A 266 -9.56 15.95 -3.14
N PRO A 267 -10.37 16.57 -2.26
CA PRO A 267 -10.35 18.02 -2.08
C PRO A 267 -8.93 18.51 -1.79
N LYS A 268 -8.51 19.64 -2.37
CA LYS A 268 -7.18 20.24 -2.11
C LYS A 268 -6.92 20.53 -0.62
N ALA A 269 -7.98 20.66 0.18
CA ALA A 269 -7.90 20.87 1.62
C ALA A 269 -7.61 19.58 2.43
N HIS A 270 -7.75 18.41 1.82
CA HIS A 270 -7.47 17.13 2.48
C HIS A 270 -5.96 16.94 2.67
N GLN A 271 -5.52 16.40 3.82
CA GLN A 271 -4.11 16.27 4.17
C GLN A 271 -3.33 15.42 3.17
N LEU A 272 -3.92 14.32 2.69
CA LEU A 272 -3.30 13.46 1.66
C LEU A 272 -3.11 14.19 0.32
N ALA A 273 -3.86 15.24 0.03
CA ALA A 273 -3.74 16.02 -1.20
C ALA A 273 -2.36 16.69 -1.33
N THR A 274 -1.70 16.99 -0.21
CA THR A 274 -0.41 17.68 -0.16
C THR A 274 0.80 16.73 -0.29
N VAL A 275 0.57 15.42 -0.30
CA VAL A 275 1.62 14.40 -0.38
C VAL A 275 2.03 14.21 -1.84
N ASN A 276 3.20 14.71 -2.23
CA ASN A 276 3.71 14.71 -3.60
C ASN A 276 5.03 13.94 -3.75
N GLY A 277 5.48 13.76 -4.99
CA GLY A 277 6.72 13.06 -5.31
C GLY A 277 6.68 11.58 -4.91
N VAL A 278 7.78 11.06 -4.42
CA VAL A 278 7.91 9.64 -4.01
C VAL A 278 7.39 9.34 -2.60
N PHE A 279 6.91 10.37 -1.90
CA PHE A 279 6.47 10.22 -0.52
C PHE A 279 5.16 9.43 -0.41
N ASN A 280 5.06 8.72 0.69
CA ASN A 280 3.87 7.97 1.11
C ASN A 280 3.25 8.62 2.34
N ALA A 281 1.96 8.39 2.53
CA ALA A 281 1.26 8.75 3.75
C ALA A 281 0.10 7.78 4.00
N ILE A 282 -0.14 7.48 5.27
CA ILE A 282 -1.24 6.64 5.72
C ILE A 282 -2.06 7.47 6.72
N TYR A 283 -3.34 7.58 6.44
CA TYR A 283 -4.32 8.36 7.19
C TYR A 283 -5.27 7.41 7.90
N VAL A 284 -5.33 7.49 9.21
CA VAL A 284 -6.13 6.61 10.06
C VAL A 284 -7.14 7.43 10.83
N THR A 285 -8.40 7.00 10.82
CA THR A 285 -9.48 7.60 11.61
C THR A 285 -9.94 6.63 12.69
N GLY A 286 -9.82 7.06 13.93
CA GLY A 286 -10.31 6.34 15.11
C GLY A 286 -11.34 7.14 15.86
N ASP A 287 -12.22 6.47 16.60
CA ASP A 287 -13.33 7.09 17.33
C ASP A 287 -12.90 8.07 18.43
N ALA A 288 -11.80 7.75 19.12
CA ALA A 288 -11.30 8.58 20.22
C ALA A 288 -10.15 9.51 19.79
N VAL A 289 -9.20 9.01 18.96
CA VAL A 289 -8.05 9.80 18.53
C VAL A 289 -8.39 10.79 17.41
N GLY A 290 -9.50 10.55 16.70
CA GLY A 290 -9.84 11.31 15.50
C GLY A 290 -8.94 10.94 14.33
N GLU A 291 -8.51 11.93 13.58
CA GLU A 291 -7.71 11.78 12.36
C GLU A 291 -6.21 11.87 12.66
N THR A 292 -5.46 10.87 12.23
CA THR A 292 -3.99 10.84 12.34
C THR A 292 -3.37 10.55 11.00
N MET A 293 -2.20 11.14 10.71
CA MET A 293 -1.47 10.89 9.47
C MET A 293 -0.02 10.52 9.77
N PHE A 294 0.44 9.43 9.15
CA PHE A 294 1.81 8.97 9.17
C PHE A 294 2.43 9.22 7.80
N PHE A 295 3.53 9.97 7.73
CA PHE A 295 4.12 10.45 6.48
C PHE A 295 5.62 10.18 6.46
N GLY A 296 6.16 9.82 5.30
CA GLY A 296 7.59 9.60 5.11
C GLY A 296 7.93 8.95 3.77
N GLU A 297 9.13 8.40 3.69
CA GLU A 297 9.59 7.62 2.54
C GLU A 297 9.03 6.19 2.62
N GLY A 298 8.23 5.82 1.62
CA GLY A 298 7.56 4.51 1.55
C GLY A 298 8.42 3.36 1.04
N ALA A 299 9.65 3.65 0.57
CA ALA A 299 10.60 2.68 0.04
C ALA A 299 12.02 3.21 0.15
N GLY A 300 13.01 2.34 -0.06
CA GLY A 300 14.43 2.70 -0.05
C GLY A 300 15.24 1.87 0.95
N ALA A 301 16.55 1.80 0.73
CA ALA A 301 17.46 1.01 1.57
C ALA A 301 17.41 1.45 3.04
N GLY A 302 17.61 2.74 3.29
CA GLY A 302 17.60 3.32 4.64
C GLY A 302 16.25 3.21 5.34
N PRO A 303 15.15 3.73 4.74
CA PRO A 303 13.83 3.69 5.35
C PRO A 303 13.36 2.27 5.71
N ALA A 304 13.40 1.32 4.76
CA ALA A 304 12.98 -0.06 5.03
C ALA A 304 13.90 -0.77 6.04
N ALA A 305 15.23 -0.58 5.93
CA ALA A 305 16.15 -1.13 6.91
C ALA A 305 15.95 -0.55 8.31
N SER A 306 15.56 0.73 8.43
CA SER A 306 15.22 1.35 9.72
C SER A 306 14.05 0.66 10.39
N ALA A 307 12.97 0.37 9.64
CA ALA A 307 11.80 -0.34 10.14
C ALA A 307 12.14 -1.78 10.54
N VAL A 308 12.89 -2.53 9.69
CA VAL A 308 13.38 -3.88 10.02
C VAL A 308 14.20 -3.88 11.30
N MET A 309 15.13 -2.95 11.44
CA MET A 309 15.97 -2.87 12.63
C MET A 309 15.19 -2.42 13.87
N GLY A 310 14.14 -1.61 13.71
CA GLY A 310 13.18 -1.30 14.77
C GLY A 310 12.53 -2.58 15.32
N ASP A 311 11.99 -3.41 14.44
CA ASP A 311 11.41 -4.70 14.77
C ASP A 311 12.43 -5.62 15.47
N VAL A 312 13.65 -5.74 14.91
CA VAL A 312 14.75 -6.56 15.49
C VAL A 312 15.04 -6.11 16.92
N LEU A 313 15.16 -4.81 17.16
CA LEU A 313 15.47 -4.27 18.47
C LEU A 313 14.34 -4.47 19.47
N GLU A 314 13.08 -4.39 19.04
CA GLU A 314 11.94 -4.66 19.92
C GLU A 314 11.85 -6.14 20.29
N VAL A 315 12.02 -7.05 19.32
CA VAL A 315 12.12 -8.50 19.58
C VAL A 315 13.29 -8.81 20.50
N ALA A 316 14.48 -8.23 20.25
CA ALA A 316 15.67 -8.44 21.09
C ALA A 316 15.47 -7.93 22.53
N ARG A 317 14.75 -6.80 22.71
CA ARG A 317 14.38 -6.27 24.02
C ARG A 317 13.53 -7.27 24.80
N ARG A 318 12.49 -7.83 24.16
CA ARG A 318 11.59 -8.82 24.78
C ARG A 318 12.34 -10.09 25.17
N LEU A 319 13.19 -10.60 24.29
CA LEU A 319 14.06 -11.74 24.59
C LEU A 319 14.95 -11.47 25.80
N THR A 320 15.58 -10.29 25.87
CA THR A 320 16.44 -9.90 26.99
C THR A 320 15.68 -9.85 28.32
N LEU A 321 14.42 -9.43 28.28
CA LEU A 321 13.55 -9.37 29.46
C LEU A 321 12.85 -10.70 29.77
N GLY A 322 12.98 -11.71 28.92
CA GLY A 322 12.28 -13.00 29.07
C GLY A 322 10.77 -12.89 28.95
N VAL A 323 10.28 -11.93 28.16
CA VAL A 323 8.85 -11.70 27.95
C VAL A 323 8.41 -12.38 26.66
N SER A 324 7.28 -13.10 26.71
CA SER A 324 6.64 -13.68 25.52
C SER A 324 6.10 -12.59 24.60
N PRO A 325 5.84 -12.90 23.31
CA PRO A 325 5.13 -11.98 22.40
C PRO A 325 3.85 -11.46 23.04
N ILE A 326 3.64 -10.14 22.98
CA ILE A 326 2.49 -9.50 23.65
C ILE A 326 1.28 -9.47 22.75
N VAL A 327 1.51 -9.27 21.45
CA VAL A 327 0.43 -9.15 20.46
C VAL A 327 0.69 -10.13 19.31
N GLY A 328 -0.17 -11.13 19.22
CA GLY A 328 -0.20 -12.08 18.10
C GLY A 328 -0.97 -11.56 16.89
N CYS A 329 -1.69 -12.47 16.24
CA CYS A 329 -2.64 -12.12 15.19
C CYS A 329 -3.86 -11.43 15.82
N THR A 330 -4.21 -10.25 15.32
CA THR A 330 -5.39 -9.51 15.79
C THR A 330 -6.66 -9.84 14.99
N CYS A 331 -6.56 -10.66 13.92
CA CYS A 331 -7.71 -11.04 13.08
C CYS A 331 -8.60 -12.08 13.79
N THR A 332 -9.33 -11.61 14.79
CA THR A 332 -10.24 -12.46 15.61
C THR A 332 -11.69 -12.36 15.18
N ASP A 333 -12.02 -11.36 14.38
CA ASP A 333 -13.35 -11.12 13.85
C ASP A 333 -13.47 -11.73 12.44
N ASP A 334 -14.70 -12.00 12.02
CA ASP A 334 -15.02 -12.51 10.68
C ASP A 334 -16.05 -11.54 10.04
N LEU A 335 -15.57 -10.36 9.68
CA LEU A 335 -16.40 -9.34 9.05
C LEU A 335 -16.49 -9.62 7.54
N PRO A 336 -17.68 -9.52 6.94
CA PRO A 336 -17.84 -9.74 5.51
C PRO A 336 -17.14 -8.64 4.70
N ILE A 337 -16.53 -9.03 3.57
CA ILE A 337 -15.99 -8.08 2.61
C ILE A 337 -17.11 -7.66 1.66
N LEU A 338 -17.30 -6.35 1.54
CA LEU A 338 -18.36 -5.80 0.69
C LEU A 338 -17.94 -5.82 -0.80
N PRO A 339 -18.79 -6.34 -1.69
CA PRO A 339 -18.54 -6.22 -3.13
C PRO A 339 -18.47 -4.75 -3.55
N VAL A 340 -17.58 -4.44 -4.50
CA VAL A 340 -17.42 -3.07 -5.02
C VAL A 340 -18.74 -2.47 -5.54
N ASP A 341 -19.65 -3.28 -6.06
CA ASP A 341 -20.96 -2.85 -6.55
C ASP A 341 -21.85 -2.22 -5.46
N GLU A 342 -21.57 -2.53 -4.18
CA GLU A 342 -22.26 -1.95 -3.01
C GLU A 342 -21.67 -0.60 -2.56
N LEU A 343 -20.49 -0.22 -3.08
CA LEU A 343 -19.83 1.03 -2.75
C LEU A 343 -20.75 2.23 -3.02
N GLN A 344 -20.79 3.14 -2.07
CA GLN A 344 -21.52 4.40 -2.17
C GLN A 344 -20.55 5.56 -2.02
N THR A 345 -20.27 6.25 -3.12
CA THR A 345 -19.42 7.43 -3.16
C THR A 345 -19.89 8.43 -4.23
N LYS A 346 -19.19 9.54 -4.37
CA LYS A 346 -19.40 10.50 -5.46
C LYS A 346 -18.51 10.13 -6.64
N TYR A 347 -18.92 10.50 -7.85
CA TYR A 347 -18.17 10.17 -9.07
C TYR A 347 -17.95 11.43 -9.91
N TYR A 348 -16.75 11.56 -10.42
CA TYR A 348 -16.44 12.34 -11.59
C TYR A 348 -16.47 11.41 -12.81
N ILE A 349 -17.19 11.80 -13.86
CA ILE A 349 -17.30 11.02 -15.09
C ILE A 349 -17.15 11.96 -16.27
N ARG A 350 -16.12 11.76 -17.09
CA ARG A 350 -15.90 12.51 -18.30
C ARG A 350 -16.24 11.65 -19.53
N PHE A 351 -17.11 12.18 -20.37
CA PHE A 351 -17.50 11.59 -21.65
C PHE A 351 -17.03 12.47 -22.80
N ALA A 352 -16.32 11.89 -23.76
CA ALA A 352 -16.11 12.49 -25.07
C ALA A 352 -17.32 12.16 -25.96
N VAL A 353 -18.09 13.17 -26.36
CA VAL A 353 -19.37 12.96 -27.02
C VAL A 353 -19.50 13.82 -28.31
N ALA A 354 -20.43 13.42 -29.17
CA ALA A 354 -20.79 14.21 -30.33
C ALA A 354 -21.38 15.57 -29.94
N ASP A 355 -20.88 16.66 -30.52
CA ASP A 355 -21.43 18.00 -30.29
C ASP A 355 -22.68 18.22 -31.15
N ARG A 356 -23.83 17.77 -30.66
CA ARG A 356 -25.11 17.93 -31.30
C ARG A 356 -26.26 18.11 -30.32
N SER A 357 -27.32 18.76 -30.76
CA SER A 357 -28.52 18.94 -29.96
C SER A 357 -29.12 17.60 -29.52
N GLY A 358 -29.52 17.55 -28.23
CA GLY A 358 -30.18 16.38 -27.64
C GLY A 358 -29.25 15.41 -26.93
N VAL A 359 -27.92 15.41 -27.16
CA VAL A 359 -26.95 14.48 -26.49
C VAL A 359 -26.99 14.66 -24.99
N LEU A 360 -26.85 15.89 -24.48
CA LEU A 360 -26.91 16.17 -23.04
C LEU A 360 -28.24 15.73 -22.42
N ALA A 361 -29.37 15.95 -23.11
CA ALA A 361 -30.69 15.55 -22.62
C ALA A 361 -30.84 14.02 -22.57
N ALA A 362 -30.36 13.30 -23.60
CA ALA A 362 -30.37 11.83 -23.62
C ALA A 362 -29.54 11.24 -22.47
N MET A 363 -28.34 11.75 -22.29
CA MET A 363 -27.47 11.30 -21.19
C MET A 363 -28.06 11.60 -19.81
N ALA A 364 -28.60 12.81 -19.58
CA ALA A 364 -29.27 13.16 -18.34
C ALA A 364 -30.47 12.24 -18.04
N GLY A 365 -31.18 11.82 -19.08
CA GLY A 365 -32.27 10.84 -18.97
C GLY A 365 -31.80 9.47 -18.49
N VAL A 366 -30.62 9.01 -18.93
CA VAL A 366 -30.03 7.75 -18.48
C VAL A 366 -29.62 7.85 -17.00
N PHE A 367 -28.96 8.94 -16.57
CA PHE A 367 -28.64 9.16 -15.16
C PHE A 367 -29.89 9.10 -14.28
N ALA A 368 -30.96 9.81 -14.70
CA ALA A 368 -32.24 9.82 -13.98
C ALA A 368 -32.87 8.42 -13.90
N LYS A 369 -32.85 7.65 -14.99
CA LYS A 369 -33.39 6.28 -15.07
C LYS A 369 -32.75 5.34 -14.08
N HIS A 370 -31.43 5.44 -13.85
CA HIS A 370 -30.67 4.62 -12.91
C HIS A 370 -30.56 5.22 -11.50
N GLY A 371 -31.30 6.31 -11.23
CA GLY A 371 -31.34 6.93 -9.91
C GLY A 371 -30.04 7.63 -9.49
N VAL A 372 -29.17 7.95 -10.45
CA VAL A 372 -27.92 8.67 -10.19
C VAL A 372 -28.17 10.17 -10.28
N SER A 373 -28.10 10.86 -9.13
CA SER A 373 -28.30 12.31 -9.06
C SER A 373 -27.02 13.04 -9.45
N VAL A 374 -27.15 13.94 -10.43
CA VAL A 374 -26.04 14.76 -10.94
C VAL A 374 -25.95 16.07 -10.14
N ARG A 375 -24.78 16.36 -9.57
CA ARG A 375 -24.49 17.60 -8.86
C ARG A 375 -24.12 18.74 -9.81
N SER A 376 -23.29 18.45 -10.80
CA SER A 376 -22.87 19.43 -11.80
C SER A 376 -22.51 18.76 -13.12
N VAL A 377 -22.67 19.51 -14.20
CA VAL A 377 -22.21 19.15 -15.54
C VAL A 377 -21.45 20.33 -16.12
N VAL A 378 -20.25 20.05 -16.66
CA VAL A 378 -19.46 21.07 -17.35
C VAL A 378 -19.16 20.57 -18.76
N GLN A 379 -19.51 21.37 -19.76
CA GLN A 379 -19.14 21.11 -21.15
C GLN A 379 -17.90 21.95 -21.51
N ARG A 380 -16.88 21.26 -22.03
CA ARG A 380 -15.66 21.90 -22.55
C ARG A 380 -15.44 21.41 -23.98
N GLY A 381 -15.16 22.34 -24.85
CA GLY A 381 -14.85 22.10 -26.26
C GLY A 381 -14.97 23.38 -27.05
N ASN A 382 -14.28 23.47 -28.18
CA ASN A 382 -14.47 24.54 -29.16
C ASN A 382 -15.50 24.09 -30.16
N SER A 383 -16.38 25.01 -30.57
CA SER A 383 -17.44 24.83 -31.58
C SER A 383 -16.93 24.44 -32.97
N GLU A 384 -15.62 24.26 -33.16
CA GLU A 384 -14.98 23.86 -34.41
C GLU A 384 -14.74 22.34 -34.51
N HIS A 385 -15.02 21.57 -33.46
CA HIS A 385 -14.80 20.12 -33.41
C HIS A 385 -16.13 19.37 -33.26
N GLU A 386 -16.29 18.25 -33.97
CA GLU A 386 -17.44 17.36 -33.87
C GLU A 386 -17.55 16.64 -32.49
N THR A 387 -16.59 16.86 -31.59
CA THR A 387 -16.51 16.19 -30.30
C THR A 387 -16.30 17.20 -29.17
N VAL A 388 -17.08 17.05 -28.09
CA VAL A 388 -16.96 17.84 -26.85
C VAL A 388 -16.82 16.92 -25.65
N ASN A 389 -16.21 17.44 -24.59
CA ASN A 389 -16.13 16.75 -23.31
C ASN A 389 -17.25 17.23 -22.38
N LEU A 390 -18.06 16.27 -21.90
CA LEU A 390 -19.03 16.48 -20.84
C LEU A 390 -18.50 15.84 -19.55
N SER A 391 -18.20 16.68 -18.57
CA SER A 391 -17.75 16.25 -17.25
C SER A 391 -18.89 16.34 -16.25
N TYR A 392 -19.28 15.20 -15.70
CA TYR A 392 -20.34 15.06 -14.70
C TYR A 392 -19.71 14.87 -13.32
N VAL A 393 -20.27 15.52 -12.29
CA VAL A 393 -20.05 15.18 -10.90
C VAL A 393 -21.37 14.75 -10.30
N THR A 394 -21.41 13.59 -9.68
CA THR A 394 -22.61 13.06 -9.06
C THR A 394 -22.71 13.46 -7.58
N HIS A 395 -23.92 13.40 -7.02
CA HIS A 395 -24.09 13.18 -5.61
C HIS A 395 -23.67 11.74 -5.26
N THR A 396 -23.66 11.36 -3.98
CA THR A 396 -23.40 9.98 -3.58
C THR A 396 -24.33 9.03 -4.33
N ALA A 397 -23.73 8.04 -4.98
CA ALA A 397 -24.42 7.05 -5.79
C ALA A 397 -23.78 5.68 -5.57
N LYS A 398 -24.56 4.62 -5.77
CA LYS A 398 -24.09 3.25 -5.70
C LYS A 398 -23.28 2.92 -6.97
N GLU A 399 -22.15 2.23 -6.81
CA GLU A 399 -21.28 1.80 -7.92
C GLU A 399 -22.08 1.05 -9.00
N ALA A 400 -22.93 0.09 -8.60
CA ALA A 400 -23.78 -0.65 -9.52
C ALA A 400 -24.68 0.25 -10.38
N SER A 401 -25.21 1.34 -9.79
CA SER A 401 -26.03 2.32 -10.55
C SER A 401 -25.19 3.10 -11.56
N VAL A 402 -23.98 3.50 -11.18
CA VAL A 402 -23.06 4.21 -12.07
C VAL A 402 -22.62 3.31 -13.22
N ARG A 403 -22.28 2.05 -12.94
CA ARG A 403 -21.96 1.06 -13.99
C ARG A 403 -23.12 0.84 -14.96
N ALA A 404 -24.36 0.81 -14.46
CA ALA A 404 -25.54 0.70 -15.32
C ALA A 404 -25.73 1.96 -16.21
N VAL A 405 -25.45 3.16 -15.68
CA VAL A 405 -25.41 4.41 -16.46
C VAL A 405 -24.38 4.32 -17.58
N LEU A 406 -23.15 3.91 -17.27
CA LEU A 406 -22.07 3.80 -18.25
C LEU A 406 -22.41 2.81 -19.35
N ALA A 407 -22.92 1.63 -18.99
CA ALA A 407 -23.33 0.59 -19.93
C ALA A 407 -24.46 1.05 -20.87
N GLU A 408 -25.46 1.76 -20.33
CA GLU A 408 -26.57 2.27 -21.16
C GLU A 408 -26.11 3.41 -22.07
N ILE A 409 -25.28 4.34 -21.59
CA ILE A 409 -24.72 5.41 -22.42
C ILE A 409 -23.84 4.85 -23.55
N ALA A 410 -23.02 3.81 -23.26
CA ALA A 410 -22.25 3.12 -24.28
C ALA A 410 -23.12 2.50 -25.40
N GLY A 411 -24.34 2.11 -25.07
CA GLY A 411 -25.32 1.60 -26.01
C GLY A 411 -26.08 2.67 -26.83
N LEU A 412 -25.91 3.96 -26.50
CA LEU A 412 -26.56 5.04 -27.26
C LEU A 412 -25.84 5.25 -28.59
N GLU A 413 -26.61 5.09 -29.68
CA GLU A 413 -26.10 5.18 -31.03
C GLU A 413 -25.51 6.57 -31.30
N ASP A 414 -24.26 6.61 -31.76
CA ASP A 414 -23.59 7.82 -32.24
C ASP A 414 -23.41 8.95 -31.17
N VAL A 415 -23.37 8.58 -29.88
CA VAL A 415 -23.17 9.54 -28.78
C VAL A 415 -21.72 9.58 -28.36
N LEU A 416 -21.14 8.45 -27.94
CA LEU A 416 -19.76 8.38 -27.47
C LEU A 416 -18.74 8.44 -28.60
N ARG A 417 -17.63 9.11 -28.37
CA ARG A 417 -16.46 9.20 -29.27
C ARG A 417 -15.21 8.52 -28.70
N ALA A 418 -15.18 8.25 -27.37
CA ALA A 418 -14.13 7.52 -26.68
C ALA A 418 -14.70 6.87 -25.43
N GLU A 419 -13.94 5.95 -24.84
CA GLU A 419 -14.24 5.38 -23.53
C GLU A 419 -14.34 6.46 -22.46
N PRO A 420 -15.32 6.40 -21.55
CA PRO A 420 -15.46 7.34 -20.45
C PRO A 420 -14.30 7.23 -19.45
N SER A 421 -13.87 8.37 -18.94
CA SER A 421 -13.01 8.41 -17.73
C SER A 421 -13.90 8.49 -16.49
N VAL A 422 -13.70 7.58 -15.54
CA VAL A 422 -14.47 7.49 -14.29
C VAL A 422 -13.52 7.54 -13.12
N ILE A 423 -13.70 8.50 -12.22
CA ILE A 423 -12.87 8.68 -11.04
C ILE A 423 -13.78 8.87 -9.82
N ARG A 424 -13.56 8.10 -8.78
CA ARG A 424 -14.29 8.22 -7.52
C ARG A 424 -13.79 9.42 -6.73
N VAL A 425 -14.67 10.02 -5.91
CA VAL A 425 -14.38 11.23 -5.14
C VAL A 425 -14.53 10.91 -3.66
N GLU A 426 -13.47 11.10 -2.89
CA GLU A 426 -13.43 10.96 -1.44
C GLU A 426 -13.35 12.34 -0.76
N GLY A 427 -13.89 12.45 0.47
CA GLY A 427 -13.90 13.69 1.27
C GLY A 427 -15.23 14.46 1.33
#